data_a229f47899492005458a9745bac0fcd2
#
_entry.id   a229f47899492005458a9745bac0fcd2
#
_cell.length_a   1.000
_cell.length_b   1.000
_cell.length_c   1.000
_cell.angle_alpha   90.00
_cell.angle_beta   90.00
_cell.angle_gamma   90.00
#
_symmetry.space_group_name_H-M   'P 1'
#
loop_
_entity.id
_entity.type
_entity.pdbx_description
1 polymer ?
#
loop_
_entity_poly.entity_id
_entity_poly.type
_entity_poly.pdbx_seq_one_letter_code
_entity_poly.pdbx_strand_id
1 'polypeptide(L)'
;MNKYFKNKDNEQSEIARLREKQEYENERNRIREEIKPIVDEIAQIHAELGVIDGRIDGCVETEAQHIAAIRVSYRYRLVTLCRTYLRQGFITADQYDQLNEFFNVYHAIGGNGQAEEYYHRVIALPIVGEDEI
;
A
#
# COMPACT_ATOMS: atom_id res chain seq x y z
N MET A 1 -81.88 8.87 -9.51
CA MET A 1 -81.17 7.60 -9.66
C MET A 1 -79.75 7.72 -10.15
N ASN A 2 -79.52 8.47 -11.18
CA ASN A 2 -78.15 8.60 -11.77
C ASN A 2 -77.08 9.16 -10.83
N LYS A 3 -77.43 10.08 -9.95
CA LYS A 3 -76.45 10.65 -8.99
C LYS A 3 -76.01 9.64 -7.93
N TYR A 4 -76.83 8.77 -7.45
CA TYR A 4 -76.56 7.73 -6.50
C TYR A 4 -75.57 6.70 -7.03
N PHE A 5 -75.85 6.21 -8.27
CA PHE A 5 -74.98 5.24 -8.94
C PHE A 5 -73.60 5.83 -9.28
N LYS A 6 -73.52 7.09 -9.71
CA LYS A 6 -72.26 7.78 -9.98
C LYS A 6 -71.42 7.99 -8.74
N ASN A 7 -72.02 8.34 -7.62
CA ASN A 7 -71.32 8.50 -6.34
C ASN A 7 -70.78 7.17 -5.84
N LYS A 8 -71.55 6.09 -5.98
CA LYS A 8 -71.11 4.74 -5.59
C LYS A 8 -69.96 4.22 -6.45
N ASP A 9 -70.00 4.46 -7.75
CA ASP A 9 -68.91 4.11 -8.66
C ASP A 9 -67.67 4.94 -8.40
N ASN A 10 -67.78 6.23 -8.07
CA ASN A 10 -66.66 7.09 -7.68
C ASN A 10 -66.05 6.64 -6.35
N GLU A 11 -66.88 6.27 -5.36
CA GLU A 11 -66.41 5.75 -4.09
C GLU A 11 -65.63 4.44 -4.25
N GLN A 12 -66.12 3.54 -5.10
CA GLN A 12 -65.45 2.25 -5.39
C GLN A 12 -64.14 2.46 -6.16
N SER A 13 -64.13 3.38 -7.10
CA SER A 13 -62.90 3.76 -7.83
C SER A 13 -61.84 4.39 -6.93
N GLU A 14 -62.26 5.22 -5.97
CA GLU A 14 -61.40 5.83 -5.01
C GLU A 14 -60.82 4.80 -4.02
N ILE A 15 -61.66 3.86 -3.54
CA ILE A 15 -61.21 2.75 -2.69
C ILE A 15 -60.21 1.86 -3.43
N ALA A 16 -60.44 1.55 -4.68
CA ALA A 16 -59.50 0.75 -5.50
C ALA A 16 -58.15 1.48 -5.65
N ARG A 17 -58.18 2.77 -5.91
CA ARG A 17 -56.97 3.60 -6.03
C ARG A 17 -56.17 3.66 -4.73
N LEU A 18 -56.85 3.78 -3.60
CA LEU A 18 -56.24 3.80 -2.27
C LEU A 18 -55.62 2.44 -1.92
N ARG A 19 -56.26 1.33 -2.33
CA ARG A 19 -55.70 -0.02 -2.17
C ARG A 19 -54.43 -0.22 -2.96
N GLU A 20 -54.43 0.17 -4.23
CA GLU A 20 -53.25 0.09 -5.10
C GLU A 20 -52.09 0.89 -4.50
N LYS A 21 -52.37 2.11 -4.03
CA LYS A 21 -51.39 2.97 -3.38
C LYS A 21 -50.80 2.31 -2.12
N GLN A 22 -51.69 1.71 -1.30
CA GLN A 22 -51.27 1.04 -0.08
C GLN A 22 -50.44 -0.21 -0.35
N GLU A 23 -50.82 -1.00 -1.34
CA GLU A 23 -50.07 -2.18 -1.79
C GLU A 23 -48.67 -1.78 -2.31
N TYR A 24 -48.58 -0.70 -3.07
CA TYR A 24 -47.36 -0.17 -3.58
C TYR A 24 -46.44 0.29 -2.42
N GLU A 25 -46.97 1.01 -1.43
CA GLU A 25 -46.22 1.45 -0.27
C GLU A 25 -45.75 0.27 0.60
N ASN A 26 -46.61 -0.76 0.77
CA ASN A 26 -46.25 -1.97 1.51
C ASN A 26 -45.11 -2.74 0.84
N GLU A 27 -45.16 -2.89 -0.48
CA GLU A 27 -44.13 -3.54 -1.28
C GLU A 27 -42.81 -2.76 -1.18
N ARG A 28 -42.88 -1.44 -1.29
CA ARG A 28 -41.73 -0.56 -1.18
C ARG A 28 -41.08 -0.63 0.20
N ASN A 29 -41.89 -0.69 1.26
CA ASN A 29 -41.39 -0.83 2.63
C ASN A 29 -40.76 -2.20 2.85
N ARG A 30 -41.33 -3.26 2.29
CA ARG A 30 -40.77 -4.61 2.34
C ARG A 30 -39.40 -4.66 1.69
N ILE A 31 -39.27 -4.08 0.51
CA ILE A 31 -37.99 -4.00 -0.21
C ILE A 31 -36.96 -3.22 0.60
N ARG A 32 -37.32 -2.10 1.20
CA ARG A 32 -36.45 -1.32 2.07
C ARG A 32 -35.95 -2.11 3.25
N GLU A 33 -36.82 -2.88 3.90
CA GLU A 33 -36.46 -3.72 5.05
C GLU A 33 -35.53 -4.86 4.64
N GLU A 34 -35.71 -5.44 3.46
CA GLU A 34 -34.85 -6.48 2.91
C GLU A 34 -33.48 -5.95 2.49
N ILE A 35 -33.41 -4.71 2.00
CA ILE A 35 -32.18 -4.05 1.56
C ILE A 35 -31.37 -3.49 2.72
N LYS A 36 -32.03 -3.03 3.78
CA LYS A 36 -31.36 -2.38 4.91
C LYS A 36 -30.18 -3.16 5.48
N PRO A 37 -30.29 -4.47 5.77
CA PRO A 37 -29.15 -5.25 6.26
C PRO A 37 -27.98 -5.27 5.29
N ILE A 38 -28.25 -5.28 3.98
CA ILE A 38 -27.22 -5.27 2.94
C ILE A 38 -26.51 -3.93 2.92
N VAL A 39 -27.25 -2.83 3.01
CA VAL A 39 -26.68 -1.47 3.07
C VAL A 39 -25.82 -1.30 4.32
N ASP A 40 -26.30 -1.80 5.47
CA ASP A 40 -25.57 -1.74 6.74
C ASP A 40 -24.27 -2.56 6.65
N GLU A 41 -24.29 -3.73 6.04
CA GLU A 41 -23.14 -4.58 5.82
C GLU A 41 -22.12 -3.91 4.89
N ILE A 42 -22.57 -3.29 3.80
CA ILE A 42 -21.70 -2.52 2.90
C ILE A 42 -21.03 -1.37 3.63
N ALA A 43 -21.77 -0.64 4.47
CA ALA A 43 -21.22 0.45 5.27
C ALA A 43 -20.14 -0.04 6.25
N GLN A 44 -20.36 -1.21 6.85
CA GLN A 44 -19.37 -1.83 7.73
C GLN A 44 -18.11 -2.25 6.97
N ILE A 45 -18.27 -2.86 5.79
CA ILE A 45 -17.14 -3.23 4.92
C ILE A 45 -16.34 -2.00 4.53
N HIS A 46 -16.98 -0.91 4.16
CA HIS A 46 -16.31 0.35 3.85
C HIS A 46 -15.49 0.89 5.03
N ALA A 47 -16.06 0.83 6.24
CA ALA A 47 -15.34 1.26 7.45
C ALA A 47 -14.12 0.38 7.72
N GLU A 48 -14.23 -0.93 7.56
CA GLU A 48 -13.12 -1.87 7.73
C GLU A 48 -12.04 -1.66 6.69
N LEU A 49 -12.40 -1.41 5.42
CA LEU A 49 -11.46 -1.09 4.37
C LEU A 49 -10.69 0.20 4.67
N GLY A 50 -11.35 1.23 5.20
CA GLY A 50 -10.71 2.47 5.61
C GLY A 50 -9.65 2.25 6.70
N VAL A 51 -9.93 1.38 7.67
CA VAL A 51 -8.97 1.00 8.71
C VAL A 51 -7.77 0.25 8.11
N ILE A 52 -8.02 -0.69 7.19
CA ILE A 52 -6.96 -1.44 6.51
C ILE A 52 -6.07 -0.51 5.69
N ASP A 53 -6.66 0.40 4.93
CA ASP A 53 -5.91 1.39 4.14
C ASP A 53 -5.01 2.26 5.04
N GLY A 54 -5.52 2.71 6.17
CA GLY A 54 -4.73 3.47 7.14
C GLY A 54 -3.55 2.67 7.71
N ARG A 55 -3.74 1.37 7.94
CA ARG A 55 -2.66 0.47 8.40
C ARG A 55 -1.61 0.24 7.32
N ILE A 56 -2.05 0.09 6.07
CA ILE A 56 -1.14 -0.05 4.92
C ILE A 56 -0.30 1.20 4.76
N ASP A 57 -0.90 2.39 4.81
CA ASP A 57 -0.19 3.66 4.71
C ASP A 57 0.85 3.80 5.82
N GLY A 58 0.50 3.44 7.05
CA GLY A 58 1.42 3.42 8.18
C GLY A 58 2.59 2.46 7.97
N CYS A 59 2.34 1.26 7.42
CA CYS A 59 3.39 0.28 7.11
C CYS A 59 4.33 0.78 6.01
N VAL A 60 3.79 1.40 4.96
CA VAL A 60 4.58 1.97 3.86
C VAL A 60 5.49 3.08 4.37
N GLU A 61 4.98 3.98 5.21
CA GLU A 61 5.77 5.06 5.82
C GLU A 61 6.89 4.50 6.70
N THR A 62 6.58 3.50 7.55
CA THR A 62 7.56 2.85 8.42
C THR A 62 8.65 2.14 7.61
N GLU A 63 8.28 1.45 6.54
CA GLU A 63 9.21 0.80 5.62
C GLU A 63 10.16 1.81 4.97
N ALA A 64 9.64 2.95 4.49
CA ALA A 64 10.44 4.02 3.92
C ALA A 64 11.46 4.58 4.92
N GLN A 65 11.07 4.77 6.18
CA GLN A 65 11.95 5.21 7.24
C GLN A 65 13.04 4.17 7.54
N HIS A 66 12.69 2.89 7.58
CA HIS A 66 13.65 1.80 7.79
C HIS A 66 14.67 1.74 6.65
N ILE A 67 14.23 1.83 5.39
CA ILE A 67 15.12 1.84 4.22
C ILE A 67 16.09 3.03 4.29
N ALA A 68 15.60 4.21 4.65
CA ALA A 68 16.43 5.39 4.79
C ALA A 68 17.50 5.20 5.87
N ALA A 69 17.14 4.63 7.02
CA ALA A 69 18.08 4.35 8.12
C ALA A 69 19.13 3.31 7.71
N ILE A 70 18.71 2.25 7.03
CA ILE A 70 19.61 1.20 6.52
C ILE A 70 20.58 1.80 5.49
N ARG A 71 20.09 2.66 4.59
CA ARG A 71 20.91 3.33 3.58
C ARG A 71 22.03 4.16 4.22
N VAL A 72 21.72 4.94 5.25
CA VAL A 72 22.71 5.73 5.99
C VAL A 72 23.76 4.83 6.66
N SER A 73 23.33 3.75 7.29
CA SER A 73 24.22 2.77 7.93
C SER A 73 25.14 2.09 6.92
N TYR A 74 24.61 1.64 5.78
CA TYR A 74 25.39 1.02 4.71
C TYR A 74 26.40 2.00 4.11
N ARG A 75 26.00 3.25 3.88
CA ARG A 75 26.89 4.28 3.37
C ARG A 75 28.10 4.48 4.29
N TYR A 76 27.85 4.60 5.57
CA TYR A 76 28.91 4.77 6.56
C TYR A 76 29.90 3.59 6.55
N ARG A 77 29.38 2.35 6.56
CA ARG A 77 30.20 1.14 6.53
C ARG A 77 30.95 1.01 5.22
N LEU A 78 30.30 1.28 4.10
CA LEU A 78 30.93 1.20 2.77
C LEU A 78 32.09 2.20 2.64
N VAL A 79 31.87 3.45 3.05
CA VAL A 79 32.93 4.48 3.02
C VAL A 79 34.08 4.10 3.94
N THR A 80 33.80 3.59 5.14
CA THR A 80 34.83 3.14 6.10
C THR A 80 35.66 1.99 5.53
N LEU A 81 35.03 0.99 4.95
CA LEU A 81 35.73 -0.12 4.29
C LEU A 81 36.58 0.35 3.13
N CYS A 82 36.04 1.19 2.27
CA CYS A 82 36.74 1.73 1.12
C CYS A 82 37.97 2.54 1.53
N ARG A 83 37.83 3.36 2.55
CA ARG A 83 38.99 4.13 3.09
C ARG A 83 40.10 3.21 3.62
N THR A 84 39.69 2.11 4.27
CA THR A 84 40.66 1.12 4.77
C THR A 84 41.40 0.45 3.61
N TYR A 85 40.72 0.03 2.57
CA TYR A 85 41.34 -0.59 1.40
C TYR A 85 42.21 0.38 0.61
N LEU A 86 41.78 1.64 0.46
CA LEU A 86 42.57 2.67 -0.19
C LEU A 86 43.88 2.97 0.56
N ARG A 87 43.87 2.93 1.87
CA ARG A 87 45.09 3.06 2.69
C ARG A 87 45.98 1.84 2.57
N GLN A 88 45.40 0.65 2.45
CA GLN A 88 46.11 -0.60 2.21
C GLN A 88 46.83 -0.59 0.86
N GLY A 89 46.24 0.04 -0.15
CA GLY A 89 46.80 0.16 -1.48
C GLY A 89 46.56 -1.05 -2.39
N PHE A 90 45.93 -2.08 -1.88
CA PHE A 90 45.53 -3.29 -2.63
C PHE A 90 44.28 -3.86 -2.03
N ILE A 91 43.68 -4.83 -2.71
CA ILE A 91 42.51 -5.57 -2.23
C ILE A 91 42.66 -7.05 -2.53
N THR A 92 42.28 -7.95 -1.62
CA THR A 92 42.28 -9.37 -1.88
C THR A 92 41.03 -9.77 -2.68
N ALA A 93 41.05 -10.94 -3.31
CA ALA A 93 39.89 -11.45 -4.05
C ALA A 93 38.66 -11.58 -3.16
N ASP A 94 38.80 -12.07 -1.92
CA ASP A 94 37.71 -12.18 -0.94
C ASP A 94 37.19 -10.81 -0.54
N GLN A 95 38.06 -9.85 -0.29
CA GLN A 95 37.67 -8.47 0.01
C GLN A 95 36.93 -7.82 -1.14
N TYR A 96 37.37 -8.08 -2.37
CA TYR A 96 36.71 -7.60 -3.58
C TYR A 96 35.29 -8.14 -3.69
N ASP A 97 35.11 -9.44 -3.52
CA ASP A 97 33.79 -10.08 -3.60
C ASP A 97 32.84 -9.59 -2.53
N GLN A 98 33.33 -9.46 -1.28
CA GLN A 98 32.54 -8.93 -0.16
C GLN A 98 32.14 -7.46 -0.39
N LEU A 99 33.06 -6.66 -0.90
CA LEU A 99 32.79 -5.25 -1.20
C LEU A 99 31.75 -5.10 -2.30
N ASN A 100 31.85 -5.92 -3.37
CA ASN A 100 30.86 -5.93 -4.45
C ASN A 100 29.48 -6.30 -3.97
N GLU A 101 29.38 -7.35 -3.15
CA GLU A 101 28.11 -7.76 -2.56
C GLU A 101 27.49 -6.64 -1.71
N PHE A 102 28.32 -6.02 -0.88
CA PHE A 102 27.90 -4.91 -0.04
C PHE A 102 27.44 -3.69 -0.85
N PHE A 103 28.18 -3.34 -1.88
CA PHE A 103 27.85 -2.23 -2.78
C PHE A 103 26.56 -2.49 -3.56
N ASN A 104 26.35 -3.73 -4.04
CA ASN A 104 25.15 -4.10 -4.76
C ASN A 104 23.88 -3.95 -3.90
N VAL A 105 23.96 -4.35 -2.61
CA VAL A 105 22.86 -4.13 -1.65
C VAL A 105 22.62 -2.64 -1.44
N TYR A 106 23.66 -1.86 -1.26
CA TYR A 106 23.58 -0.41 -1.09
C TYR A 106 22.94 0.28 -2.31
N HIS A 107 23.35 -0.13 -3.50
CA HIS A 107 22.81 0.40 -4.75
C HIS A 107 21.34 0.03 -4.93
N ALA A 108 20.96 -1.21 -4.59
CA ALA A 108 19.59 -1.72 -4.68
C ALA A 108 18.59 -0.95 -3.81
N ILE A 109 19.04 -0.44 -2.66
CA ILE A 109 18.21 0.39 -1.77
C ILE A 109 18.28 1.89 -2.10
N GLY A 110 18.76 2.24 -3.29
CA GLY A 110 18.84 3.63 -3.77
C GLY A 110 20.03 4.41 -3.27
N GLY A 111 21.08 3.73 -2.82
CA GLY A 111 22.34 4.38 -2.42
C GLY A 111 23.08 4.94 -3.62
N ASN A 112 23.68 6.11 -3.45
CA ASN A 112 24.44 6.83 -4.48
C ASN A 112 25.44 7.79 -3.85
N GLY A 113 26.15 8.55 -4.69
CA GLY A 113 26.99 9.66 -4.27
C GLY A 113 28.39 9.26 -3.83
N GLN A 114 28.86 9.80 -2.71
CA GLN A 114 30.25 9.68 -2.24
C GLN A 114 30.70 8.23 -2.04
N ALA A 115 29.82 7.37 -1.53
CA ALA A 115 30.15 5.96 -1.34
C ALA A 115 30.40 5.24 -2.66
N GLU A 116 29.67 5.59 -3.71
CA GLU A 116 29.89 5.06 -5.05
C GLU A 116 31.23 5.48 -5.63
N GLU A 117 31.64 6.73 -5.44
CA GLU A 117 32.96 7.22 -5.82
C GLU A 117 34.08 6.44 -5.12
N TYR A 118 33.98 6.26 -3.82
CA TYR A 118 34.94 5.47 -3.05
C TYR A 118 34.99 4.02 -3.55
N TYR A 119 33.87 3.42 -3.82
CA TYR A 119 33.80 2.06 -4.36
C TYR A 119 34.54 1.94 -5.69
N HIS A 120 34.32 2.87 -6.61
CA HIS A 120 35.00 2.86 -7.92
C HIS A 120 36.51 3.02 -7.78
N ARG A 121 36.97 3.79 -6.82
CA ARG A 121 38.40 3.94 -6.53
C ARG A 121 39.00 2.66 -5.98
N VAL A 122 38.26 1.95 -5.13
CA VAL A 122 38.75 0.68 -4.52
C VAL A 122 38.83 -0.44 -5.57
N ILE A 123 37.83 -0.56 -6.45
CA ILE A 123 37.84 -1.62 -7.48
C ILE A 123 38.94 -1.40 -8.53
N ALA A 124 39.51 -0.22 -8.61
CA ALA A 124 40.68 0.08 -9.44
C ALA A 124 42.00 -0.33 -8.80
N LEU A 125 42.03 -0.72 -7.50
CA LEU A 125 43.21 -1.19 -6.83
C LEU A 125 43.67 -2.56 -7.35
N PRO A 126 44.98 -2.88 -7.23
CA PRO A 126 45.47 -4.22 -7.55
C PRO A 126 44.82 -5.29 -6.68
N ILE A 127 44.43 -6.38 -7.30
CA ILE A 127 43.93 -7.56 -6.59
C ILE A 127 45.11 -8.47 -6.29
N VAL A 128 45.32 -8.75 -5.02
CA VAL A 128 46.46 -9.52 -4.54
C VAL A 128 45.95 -10.84 -3.96
N GLY A 129 46.62 -11.94 -4.26
CA GLY A 129 46.32 -13.24 -3.68
C GLY A 129 46.65 -13.26 -2.18
N GLU A 130 45.93 -14.03 -1.38
CA GLU A 130 46.11 -14.17 0.07
C GLU A 130 47.51 -14.67 0.41
N ASP A 131 48.13 -15.44 -0.48
CA ASP A 131 49.49 -15.97 -0.31
C ASP A 131 50.57 -14.93 -0.50
N GLU A 132 50.25 -13.76 -1.01
CA GLU A 132 51.16 -12.67 -1.31
C GLU A 132 51.20 -11.57 -0.22
N ILE A 133 50.38 -11.75 0.81
CA ILE A 133 50.26 -10.79 1.92
C ILE A 133 51.42 -11.00 2.95
#